data_47a9b2d89dbfc6cd708d20ec04ee5f84
#
_entry.id   47a9b2d89dbfc6cd708d20ec04ee5f84
#
_cell.length_a   1.000
_cell.length_b   1.000
_cell.length_c   1.000
_cell.angle_alpha   90.00
_cell.angle_beta   90.00
_cell.angle_gamma   90.00
#
_symmetry.space_group_name_H-M   'P 1'
#
loop_
_entity.id
_entity.type
_entity.pdbx_description
1 polymer ?
#
loop_
_entity_poly.entity_id
_entity_poly.type
_entity_poly.pdbx_seq_one_letter_code
_entity_poly.pdbx_strand_id
1 'polypeptide(L)'
;MPRDIPGMEPSATDSSNPELSSSEPPTEYSDFTISKHVGEVNLILSVTDSKGRFVDNLTANDLKLLDNHKSPDKWNYFQARTNLPLHIILAIDVSSSIRDRLHFEQQAASAFLKHILRKETDEAAIVAFGSVVQDKTAHMTNDVNALDATIHKLQANGETAMYDAIIAASGKLHQNRKHGIVRPVIILITDGVDTASKATLRAAEEAAARSEASIFALDANSIYETDLKGRHVLDKLSRETGGFVLPVRENSDLKGAFSTIEKILRCQYALGYAPPDLDANGAFRPIEVISNKRGLQIHARSGYYAPAK
;
A
#
# COMPACT_ATOMS: atom_id res chain seq x y z
N MET A 1 44.99 -45.94 53.42
CA MET A 1 44.82 -44.63 54.08
C MET A 1 45.14 -43.58 53.11
N PRO A 2 44.13 -42.90 52.54
CA PRO A 2 44.34 -41.68 51.76
C PRO A 2 44.05 -40.46 52.65
N ARG A 3 44.80 -39.42 52.38
CA ARG A 3 44.77 -38.12 53.06
C ARG A 3 43.61 -37.23 52.49
N ASP A 4 42.91 -36.61 53.43
CA ASP A 4 41.91 -35.56 53.21
C ASP A 4 42.55 -34.30 52.64
N ILE A 5 41.85 -33.69 51.65
CA ILE A 5 42.10 -32.36 51.19
C ILE A 5 40.79 -31.56 51.34
N PRO A 6 40.81 -30.38 51.96
CA PRO A 6 39.59 -29.63 52.27
C PRO A 6 39.01 -28.88 51.16
N GLY A 7 37.69 -28.59 51.26
CA GLY A 7 36.76 -28.06 50.32
C GLY A 7 37.12 -26.74 49.65
N MET A 8 36.64 -26.67 48.43
CA MET A 8 36.58 -25.46 47.66
C MET A 8 35.09 -25.25 47.30
N GLU A 9 34.46 -24.26 47.86
CA GLU A 9 33.13 -23.84 47.54
C GLU A 9 33.08 -23.32 46.11
N PRO A 10 32.03 -23.60 45.31
CA PRO A 10 31.89 -22.98 44.01
C PRO A 10 31.27 -21.57 44.16
N SER A 11 32.00 -20.57 43.71
CA SER A 11 31.57 -19.19 43.57
C SER A 11 30.40 -19.12 42.60
N ALA A 12 29.32 -18.46 43.01
CA ALA A 12 28.18 -18.11 42.21
C ALA A 12 28.61 -17.22 41.03
N THR A 13 28.48 -17.72 39.81
CA THR A 13 28.56 -16.92 38.61
C THR A 13 27.23 -16.19 38.39
N ASP A 14 27.30 -14.90 38.58
CA ASP A 14 26.29 -13.92 38.24
C ASP A 14 26.07 -13.96 36.73
N SER A 15 24.99 -14.58 36.26
CA SER A 15 24.52 -14.55 34.88
C SER A 15 23.44 -13.50 34.77
N SER A 16 23.82 -12.24 34.76
CA SER A 16 22.97 -11.15 34.30
C SER A 16 22.83 -11.20 32.76
N ASN A 17 21.81 -11.92 32.34
CA ASN A 17 21.31 -11.87 30.97
C ASN A 17 20.57 -10.54 30.80
N PRO A 18 20.93 -9.66 29.88
CA PRO A 18 20.13 -8.48 29.62
C PRO A 18 18.82 -8.91 28.95
N GLU A 19 17.72 -8.81 29.68
CA GLU A 19 16.38 -8.90 29.13
C GLU A 19 16.27 -7.94 27.96
N LEU A 20 16.05 -8.50 26.76
CA LEU A 20 15.57 -7.77 25.59
C LEU A 20 14.21 -7.20 25.96
N SER A 21 14.19 -5.93 26.36
CA SER A 21 12.97 -5.18 26.54
C SER A 21 12.24 -5.17 25.19
N SER A 22 11.17 -5.93 25.11
CA SER A 22 10.17 -5.82 24.07
C SER A 22 9.51 -4.44 24.23
N SER A 23 10.03 -3.44 23.53
CA SER A 23 9.34 -2.17 23.38
C SER A 23 8.12 -2.44 22.49
N GLU A 24 6.96 -2.58 23.12
CA GLU A 24 5.68 -2.49 22.43
C GLU A 24 5.64 -1.17 21.67
N PRO A 25 5.14 -1.16 20.43
CA PRO A 25 5.00 0.08 19.69
C PRO A 25 4.04 1.00 20.46
N PRO A 26 4.34 2.30 20.58
CA PRO A 26 3.49 3.25 21.29
C PRO A 26 2.10 3.28 20.67
N THR A 27 1.09 2.96 21.46
CA THR A 27 -0.33 2.81 21.09
C THR A 27 -1.09 4.14 21.06
N GLU A 28 -0.45 5.28 20.96
CA GLU A 28 -1.15 6.55 20.79
C GLU A 28 -1.26 6.94 19.31
N TYR A 29 -2.33 6.46 18.67
CA TYR A 29 -2.81 7.08 17.44
C TYR A 29 -3.63 8.31 17.84
N SER A 30 -3.26 9.48 17.36
CA SER A 30 -4.08 10.68 17.56
C SER A 30 -5.40 10.54 16.79
N ASP A 31 -6.53 10.62 17.49
CA ASP A 31 -7.87 10.71 16.90
C ASP A 31 -8.04 12.08 16.21
N PHE A 32 -7.34 12.29 15.11
CA PHE A 32 -7.46 13.51 14.34
C PHE A 32 -8.41 13.29 13.16
N THR A 33 -9.54 13.99 13.19
CA THR A 33 -10.50 13.98 12.08
C THR A 33 -10.05 14.98 11.03
N ILE A 34 -9.57 14.48 9.89
CA ILE A 34 -9.24 15.33 8.74
C ILE A 34 -10.54 15.58 7.97
N SER A 35 -10.98 16.85 7.90
CA SER A 35 -12.14 17.25 7.09
C SER A 35 -11.69 17.70 5.70
N LYS A 36 -12.45 17.30 4.67
CA LYS A 36 -12.19 17.69 3.28
C LYS A 36 -12.78 19.07 3.03
N HIS A 37 -11.92 20.05 2.70
CA HIS A 37 -12.35 21.38 2.28
C HIS A 37 -12.38 21.51 0.75
N VAL A 38 -13.28 22.32 0.24
CA VAL A 38 -13.34 22.62 -1.22
C VAL A 38 -12.08 23.41 -1.59
N GLY A 39 -11.35 22.93 -2.62
CA GLY A 39 -10.09 23.54 -3.04
C GLY A 39 -8.86 23.09 -2.24
N GLU A 40 -8.96 22.05 -1.42
CA GLU A 40 -7.83 21.45 -0.71
C GLU A 40 -7.36 20.16 -1.40
N VAL A 41 -6.06 20.02 -1.52
CA VAL A 41 -5.42 18.75 -1.92
C VAL A 41 -4.91 18.03 -0.69
N ASN A 42 -5.38 16.81 -0.51
CA ASN A 42 -4.91 15.91 0.53
C ASN A 42 -3.88 14.94 -0.07
N LEU A 43 -2.70 14.90 0.50
CA LEU A 43 -1.61 14.05 0.04
C LEU A 43 -1.20 13.09 1.15
N ILE A 44 -1.18 11.81 0.82
CA ILE A 44 -0.64 10.76 1.69
C ILE A 44 0.71 10.34 1.13
N LEU A 45 1.70 10.22 1.99
CA LEU A 45 3.04 9.84 1.59
C LEU A 45 3.69 8.94 2.64
N SER A 46 4.63 8.12 2.22
CA SER A 46 5.54 7.39 3.09
C SER A 46 6.99 7.77 2.78
N VAL A 47 7.85 7.63 3.78
CA VAL A 47 9.25 8.00 3.66
C VAL A 47 10.11 6.82 4.12
N THR A 48 11.14 6.50 3.33
CA THR A 48 12.11 5.47 3.67
C THR A 48 13.54 6.04 3.70
N ASP A 49 14.39 5.44 4.50
CA ASP A 49 15.82 5.73 4.47
C ASP A 49 16.53 4.95 3.33
N SER A 50 17.82 5.14 3.17
CA SER A 50 18.64 4.45 2.17
C SER A 50 18.70 2.92 2.34
N LYS A 51 18.24 2.38 3.47
CA LYS A 51 18.13 0.95 3.76
C LYS A 51 16.70 0.45 3.58
N GLY A 52 15.77 1.27 3.08
CA GLY A 52 14.36 0.94 2.90
C GLY A 52 13.55 0.89 4.20
N ARG A 53 14.06 1.36 5.34
CA ARG A 53 13.34 1.42 6.60
C ARG A 53 12.45 2.64 6.65
N PHE A 54 11.22 2.49 7.15
CA PHE A 54 10.29 3.60 7.29
C PHE A 54 10.76 4.62 8.31
N VAL A 55 10.61 5.90 7.94
CA VAL A 55 10.92 7.06 8.77
C VAL A 55 9.60 7.72 9.14
N ASP A 56 9.31 7.84 10.44
CA ASP A 56 8.02 8.28 10.98
C ASP A 56 8.11 9.50 11.92
N ASN A 57 9.29 10.12 12.00
CA ASN A 57 9.60 11.22 12.90
C ASN A 57 9.92 12.54 12.15
N LEU A 58 9.40 12.71 10.92
CA LEU A 58 9.55 13.95 10.17
C LEU A 58 8.51 14.99 10.62
N THR A 59 8.90 16.25 10.44
CA THR A 59 8.05 17.42 10.59
C THR A 59 7.79 18.07 9.24
N ALA A 60 6.82 18.99 9.17
CA ALA A 60 6.55 19.76 7.95
C ALA A 60 7.80 20.49 7.41
N ASN A 61 8.67 20.96 8.30
CA ASN A 61 9.90 21.67 7.92
C ASN A 61 10.97 20.78 7.26
N ASP A 62 10.83 19.46 7.40
CA ASP A 62 11.75 18.49 6.79
C ASP A 62 11.44 18.24 5.31
N LEU A 63 10.30 18.74 4.83
CA LEU A 63 9.79 18.48 3.50
C LEU A 63 9.53 19.80 2.75
N LYS A 64 9.69 19.75 1.43
CA LYS A 64 9.29 20.78 0.48
C LYS A 64 8.31 20.18 -0.52
N LEU A 65 7.22 20.89 -0.79
CA LEU A 65 6.19 20.47 -1.74
C LEU A 65 6.10 21.46 -2.90
N LEU A 66 5.99 20.94 -4.09
CA LEU A 66 5.67 21.68 -5.30
C LEU A 66 4.39 21.10 -5.93
N ASP A 67 3.44 21.93 -6.25
CA ASP A 67 2.24 21.63 -7.04
C ASP A 67 2.31 22.40 -8.34
N ASN A 68 2.31 21.72 -9.47
CA ASN A 68 2.52 22.32 -10.76
C ASN A 68 3.73 23.27 -10.78
N HIS A 69 4.85 22.80 -10.20
CA HIS A 69 6.14 23.51 -10.06
C HIS A 69 6.13 24.75 -9.15
N LYS A 70 5.05 25.02 -8.42
CA LYS A 70 4.92 26.13 -7.48
C LYS A 70 4.76 25.61 -6.05
N SER A 71 5.40 26.28 -5.11
CA SER A 71 5.18 25.96 -3.69
C SER A 71 3.85 26.55 -3.23
N PRO A 72 3.02 25.79 -2.50
CA PRO A 72 1.88 26.33 -1.78
C PRO A 72 2.33 27.35 -0.74
N ASP A 73 1.54 28.39 -0.49
CA ASP A 73 1.86 29.42 0.51
C ASP A 73 1.93 28.83 1.91
N LYS A 74 1.06 27.88 2.21
CA LYS A 74 1.02 27.16 3.50
C LYS A 74 0.42 25.79 3.35
N TRP A 75 0.76 24.92 4.31
CA TRP A 75 0.06 23.65 4.52
C TRP A 75 -1.03 23.86 5.57
N ASN A 76 -2.20 23.31 5.32
CA ASN A 76 -3.33 23.40 6.24
C ASN A 76 -3.12 22.48 7.44
N TYR A 77 -2.52 21.30 7.18
CA TYR A 77 -2.10 20.37 8.22
C TYR A 77 -0.94 19.49 7.74
N PHE A 78 -0.23 18.93 8.70
CA PHE A 78 0.76 17.85 8.51
C PHE A 78 0.68 16.91 9.70
N GLN A 79 0.46 15.63 9.44
CA GLN A 79 0.32 14.64 10.47
C GLN A 79 1.11 13.38 10.14
N ALA A 80 1.87 12.88 11.12
CA ALA A 80 2.52 11.59 11.06
C ALA A 80 1.59 10.49 11.62
N ARG A 81 1.79 9.25 11.16
CA ARG A 81 1.07 8.05 11.63
C ARG A 81 -0.45 8.22 11.59
N THR A 82 -0.96 8.46 10.40
CA THR A 82 -2.39 8.68 10.23
C THR A 82 -3.20 7.42 10.50
N ASN A 83 -4.30 7.57 11.21
CA ASN A 83 -5.27 6.48 11.47
C ASN A 83 -6.48 6.53 10.52
N LEU A 84 -6.24 6.92 9.27
CA LEU A 84 -7.29 7.03 8.27
C LEU A 84 -7.96 5.67 7.99
N PRO A 85 -9.29 5.65 7.74
CA PRO A 85 -9.97 4.47 7.26
C PRO A 85 -9.36 3.94 5.97
N LEU A 86 -9.14 2.64 5.88
CA LEU A 86 -8.61 1.98 4.69
C LEU A 86 -9.75 1.51 3.80
N HIS A 87 -9.71 1.89 2.52
CA HIS A 87 -10.56 1.30 1.48
C HIS A 87 -9.66 0.48 0.55
N ILE A 88 -9.69 -0.84 0.70
CA ILE A 88 -8.76 -1.76 0.01
C ILE A 88 -9.49 -2.50 -1.11
N ILE A 89 -9.00 -2.39 -2.34
CA ILE A 89 -9.33 -3.35 -3.39
C ILE A 89 -8.18 -4.35 -3.51
N LEU A 90 -8.48 -5.61 -3.26
CA LEU A 90 -7.56 -6.70 -3.53
C LEU A 90 -7.82 -7.20 -4.96
N ALA A 91 -6.94 -6.81 -5.88
CA ALA A 91 -6.98 -7.22 -7.28
C ALA A 91 -6.08 -8.45 -7.46
N ILE A 92 -6.70 -9.60 -7.70
CA ILE A 92 -6.01 -10.90 -7.75
C ILE A 92 -6.02 -11.41 -9.18
N ASP A 93 -4.84 -11.64 -9.72
CA ASP A 93 -4.65 -12.35 -10.97
C ASP A 93 -5.16 -13.78 -10.81
N VAL A 94 -5.99 -14.23 -11.75
CA VAL A 94 -6.47 -15.60 -11.83
C VAL A 94 -6.19 -16.18 -13.23
N SER A 95 -5.15 -15.69 -13.90
CA SER A 95 -4.70 -16.22 -15.17
C SER A 95 -4.15 -17.66 -15.03
N SER A 96 -3.95 -18.33 -16.17
CA SER A 96 -3.47 -19.71 -16.14
C SER A 96 -2.05 -19.86 -15.63
N SER A 97 -1.22 -18.82 -15.70
CA SER A 97 0.17 -18.81 -15.25
C SER A 97 0.31 -18.98 -13.74
N ILE A 98 -0.67 -18.47 -12.96
CA ILE A 98 -0.59 -18.51 -11.49
C ILE A 98 -1.25 -19.77 -10.86
N ARG A 99 -1.73 -20.71 -11.67
CA ARG A 99 -2.54 -21.85 -11.20
C ARG A 99 -1.92 -22.60 -10.02
N ASP A 100 -0.63 -22.88 -10.09
CA ASP A 100 0.08 -23.65 -9.06
C ASP A 100 0.30 -22.88 -7.76
N ARG A 101 0.17 -21.54 -7.82
CA ARG A 101 0.37 -20.63 -6.71
C ARG A 101 -0.93 -20.11 -6.13
N LEU A 102 -2.04 -20.18 -6.88
CA LEU A 102 -3.32 -19.56 -6.53
C LEU A 102 -3.79 -19.92 -5.12
N HIS A 103 -3.72 -21.20 -4.75
CA HIS A 103 -4.14 -21.64 -3.42
C HIS A 103 -3.35 -20.95 -2.30
N PHE A 104 -2.06 -20.75 -2.51
CA PHE A 104 -1.19 -20.08 -1.55
C PHE A 104 -1.46 -18.57 -1.49
N GLU A 105 -1.68 -17.96 -2.65
CA GLU A 105 -2.08 -16.54 -2.75
C GLU A 105 -3.42 -16.28 -2.07
N GLN A 106 -4.39 -17.18 -2.23
CA GLN A 106 -5.67 -17.13 -1.53
C GLN A 106 -5.50 -17.17 -0.01
N GLN A 107 -4.68 -18.07 0.51
CA GLN A 107 -4.43 -18.17 1.94
C GLN A 107 -3.76 -16.92 2.50
N ALA A 108 -2.74 -16.40 1.81
CA ALA A 108 -2.01 -15.23 2.23
C ALA A 108 -2.87 -13.96 2.17
N ALA A 109 -3.65 -13.79 1.10
CA ALA A 109 -4.59 -12.69 0.92
C ALA A 109 -5.69 -12.69 1.99
N SER A 110 -6.24 -13.85 2.29
CA SER A 110 -7.23 -14.03 3.35
C SER A 110 -6.65 -13.67 4.72
N ALA A 111 -5.47 -14.20 5.06
CA ALA A 111 -4.80 -13.89 6.32
C ALA A 111 -4.50 -12.39 6.46
N PHE A 112 -4.06 -11.75 5.37
CA PHE A 112 -3.80 -10.31 5.33
C PHE A 112 -5.07 -9.50 5.64
N LEU A 113 -6.18 -9.75 4.95
CA LEU A 113 -7.42 -9.02 5.19
C LEU A 113 -7.95 -9.22 6.61
N LYS A 114 -7.86 -10.45 7.15
CA LYS A 114 -8.20 -10.76 8.55
C LYS A 114 -7.39 -9.96 9.56
N HIS A 115 -6.16 -9.64 9.21
CA HIS A 115 -5.25 -8.93 10.12
C HIS A 115 -5.33 -7.41 9.99
N ILE A 116 -5.43 -6.88 8.77
CA ILE A 116 -5.34 -5.44 8.54
C ILE A 116 -6.66 -4.70 8.75
N LEU A 117 -7.81 -5.33 8.43
CA LEU A 117 -9.09 -4.65 8.45
C LEU A 117 -9.59 -4.41 9.88
N ARG A 118 -9.78 -3.14 10.23
CA ARG A 118 -10.46 -2.72 11.45
C ARG A 118 -11.97 -2.73 11.19
N LYS A 119 -12.70 -3.39 12.06
CA LYS A 119 -14.13 -3.68 11.90
C LYS A 119 -14.99 -2.43 11.76
N GLU A 120 -14.63 -1.35 12.44
CA GLU A 120 -15.44 -0.13 12.53
C GLU A 120 -15.19 0.85 11.38
N THR A 121 -14.03 0.80 10.76
CA THR A 121 -13.56 1.89 9.88
C THR A 121 -13.11 1.45 8.50
N ASP A 122 -12.55 0.25 8.38
CA ASP A 122 -11.93 -0.20 7.14
C ASP A 122 -12.89 -1.05 6.31
N GLU A 123 -12.82 -0.96 5.00
CA GLU A 123 -13.61 -1.76 4.07
C GLU A 123 -12.72 -2.33 2.97
N ALA A 124 -13.05 -3.51 2.48
CA ALA A 124 -12.36 -4.11 1.34
C ALA A 124 -13.32 -4.68 0.31
N ALA A 125 -12.82 -4.92 -0.89
CA ALA A 125 -13.51 -5.64 -1.94
C ALA A 125 -12.50 -6.46 -2.77
N ILE A 126 -12.99 -7.49 -3.45
CA ILE A 126 -12.21 -8.40 -4.27
C ILE A 126 -12.56 -8.19 -5.74
N VAL A 127 -11.52 -7.95 -6.55
CA VAL A 127 -11.58 -7.95 -8.00
C VAL A 127 -10.66 -9.05 -8.49
N ALA A 128 -11.20 -10.05 -9.19
CA ALA A 128 -10.39 -11.08 -9.83
C ALA A 128 -10.26 -10.77 -11.33
N PHE A 129 -9.11 -11.05 -11.91
CA PHE A 129 -8.89 -10.83 -13.33
C PHE A 129 -8.10 -11.97 -13.97
N GLY A 130 -8.65 -12.51 -15.03
CA GLY A 130 -8.05 -13.40 -15.99
C GLY A 130 -8.23 -12.79 -17.37
N SER A 131 -8.77 -13.53 -18.36
CA SER A 131 -9.14 -12.94 -19.67
C SER A 131 -10.19 -11.84 -19.56
N VAL A 132 -10.95 -11.80 -18.50
CA VAL A 132 -11.94 -10.76 -18.19
C VAL A 132 -11.87 -10.40 -16.70
N VAL A 133 -12.25 -9.17 -16.40
CA VAL A 133 -12.36 -8.70 -15.01
C VAL A 133 -13.67 -9.17 -14.40
N GLN A 134 -13.60 -9.62 -13.16
CA GLN A 134 -14.75 -10.10 -12.40
C GLN A 134 -14.80 -9.36 -11.05
N ASP A 135 -15.77 -8.50 -10.88
CA ASP A 135 -16.08 -7.93 -9.57
C ASP A 135 -16.71 -9.03 -8.70
N LYS A 136 -15.96 -9.51 -7.70
CA LYS A 136 -16.38 -10.63 -6.85
C LYS A 136 -17.17 -10.18 -5.63
N THR A 137 -17.16 -8.89 -5.31
CA THR A 137 -17.91 -8.31 -4.20
C THR A 137 -18.73 -7.14 -4.70
N ALA A 138 -20.05 -7.21 -4.63
CA ALA A 138 -20.94 -6.14 -5.12
C ALA A 138 -20.63 -4.78 -4.48
N HIS A 139 -20.32 -4.78 -3.17
CA HIS A 139 -19.96 -3.59 -2.40
C HIS A 139 -18.68 -3.81 -1.61
N MET A 140 -18.04 -2.73 -1.19
CA MET A 140 -16.98 -2.82 -0.18
C MET A 140 -17.59 -3.21 1.16
N THR A 141 -16.86 -4.03 1.92
CA THR A 141 -17.34 -4.59 3.17
C THR A 141 -16.23 -4.75 4.20
N ASN A 142 -16.57 -4.74 5.47
CA ASN A 142 -15.72 -5.13 6.58
C ASN A 142 -15.98 -6.57 7.06
N ASP A 143 -16.88 -7.29 6.40
CA ASP A 143 -17.14 -8.71 6.69
C ASP A 143 -15.99 -9.58 6.17
N VAL A 144 -15.03 -9.83 7.02
CA VAL A 144 -13.83 -10.61 6.73
C VAL A 144 -14.17 -12.04 6.32
N ASN A 145 -15.25 -12.62 6.87
CA ASN A 145 -15.65 -13.99 6.53
C ASN A 145 -16.24 -14.07 5.11
N ALA A 146 -17.01 -13.06 4.72
CA ALA A 146 -17.52 -12.95 3.35
C ALA A 146 -16.39 -12.76 2.33
N LEU A 147 -15.39 -11.93 2.66
CA LEU A 147 -14.20 -11.74 1.84
C LEU A 147 -13.38 -13.03 1.73
N ASP A 148 -13.14 -13.71 2.84
CA ASP A 148 -12.43 -15.01 2.90
C ASP A 148 -13.12 -16.07 2.02
N ALA A 149 -14.43 -16.23 2.18
CA ALA A 149 -15.20 -17.16 1.37
C ALA A 149 -15.17 -16.83 -0.14
N THR A 150 -15.08 -15.53 -0.47
CA THR A 150 -14.96 -15.06 -1.85
C THR A 150 -13.59 -15.39 -2.43
N ILE A 151 -12.51 -15.14 -1.70
CA ILE A 151 -11.14 -15.43 -2.12
C ILE A 151 -10.97 -16.92 -2.40
N HIS A 152 -11.44 -17.80 -1.51
CA HIS A 152 -11.28 -19.26 -1.67
C HIS A 152 -12.08 -19.86 -2.83
N LYS A 153 -13.04 -19.14 -3.42
CA LYS A 153 -13.79 -19.56 -4.61
C LYS A 153 -13.12 -19.16 -5.94
N LEU A 154 -12.03 -18.40 -5.92
CA LEU A 154 -11.33 -18.00 -7.12
C LEU A 154 -10.70 -19.25 -7.80
N GLN A 155 -10.72 -19.26 -9.12
CA GLN A 155 -10.18 -20.35 -9.93
C GLN A 155 -9.32 -19.78 -11.06
N ALA A 156 -8.14 -20.35 -11.26
CA ALA A 156 -7.22 -19.92 -12.31
C ALA A 156 -7.67 -20.37 -13.70
N ASN A 157 -7.85 -19.38 -14.59
CA ASN A 157 -8.21 -19.61 -15.98
C ASN A 157 -7.94 -18.37 -16.86
N GLY A 158 -7.47 -18.62 -18.08
CA GLY A 158 -7.37 -17.62 -19.13
C GLY A 158 -6.07 -16.81 -19.13
N GLU A 159 -6.14 -15.66 -19.76
CA GLU A 159 -5.07 -14.67 -19.93
C GLU A 159 -5.15 -13.61 -18.81
N THR A 160 -4.46 -12.45 -18.97
CA THR A 160 -4.32 -11.44 -17.91
C THR A 160 -4.82 -10.09 -18.37
N ALA A 161 -5.99 -9.63 -17.90
CA ALA A 161 -6.55 -8.29 -18.18
C ALA A 161 -6.26 -7.33 -17.03
N MET A 162 -4.99 -7.04 -16.78
CA MET A 162 -4.52 -6.25 -15.64
C MET A 162 -4.93 -4.78 -15.70
N TYR A 163 -4.82 -4.12 -16.86
CA TYR A 163 -5.20 -2.70 -16.98
C TYR A 163 -6.70 -2.50 -16.78
N ASP A 164 -7.51 -3.40 -17.33
CA ASP A 164 -8.96 -3.39 -17.12
C ASP A 164 -9.30 -3.59 -15.65
N ALA A 165 -8.56 -4.44 -14.93
CA ALA A 165 -8.73 -4.68 -13.49
C ALA A 165 -8.40 -3.43 -12.66
N ILE A 166 -7.33 -2.72 -12.99
CA ILE A 166 -6.95 -1.46 -12.31
C ILE A 166 -8.05 -0.41 -12.52
N ILE A 167 -8.62 -0.30 -13.73
CA ILE A 167 -9.72 0.62 -14.02
C ILE A 167 -10.97 0.25 -13.20
N ALA A 168 -11.34 -1.03 -13.16
CA ALA A 168 -12.48 -1.50 -12.38
C ALA A 168 -12.29 -1.24 -10.88
N ALA A 169 -11.11 -1.55 -10.34
CA ALA A 169 -10.75 -1.29 -8.95
C ALA A 169 -10.81 0.21 -8.60
N SER A 170 -10.24 1.05 -9.47
CA SER A 170 -10.27 2.50 -9.32
C SER A 170 -11.69 3.06 -9.35
N GLY A 171 -12.53 2.57 -10.28
CA GLY A 171 -13.94 2.94 -10.36
C GLY A 171 -14.71 2.57 -9.10
N LYS A 172 -14.47 1.39 -8.54
CA LYS A 172 -15.10 0.93 -7.29
C LYS A 172 -14.69 1.78 -6.09
N LEU A 173 -13.43 2.15 -5.97
CA LEU A 173 -12.94 3.07 -4.93
C LEU A 173 -13.57 4.45 -5.09
N HIS A 174 -13.69 4.95 -6.30
CA HIS A 174 -14.30 6.26 -6.57
C HIS A 174 -15.78 6.31 -6.18
N GLN A 175 -16.55 5.27 -6.49
CA GLN A 175 -17.97 5.16 -6.15
C GLN A 175 -18.22 5.07 -4.63
N ASN A 176 -17.27 4.50 -3.89
CA ASN A 176 -17.36 4.34 -2.43
C ASN A 176 -16.79 5.50 -1.62
N ARG A 177 -16.52 6.65 -2.25
CA ARG A 177 -16.12 7.85 -1.53
C ARG A 177 -17.28 8.37 -0.68
N LYS A 178 -17.36 7.87 0.56
CA LYS A 178 -18.26 8.39 1.59
C LYS A 178 -17.70 9.72 2.15
N HIS A 179 -18.49 10.39 2.95
CA HIS A 179 -18.07 11.61 3.65
C HIS A 179 -16.83 11.34 4.52
N GLY A 180 -15.79 12.12 4.35
CA GLY A 180 -14.53 12.00 5.09
C GLY A 180 -13.34 11.66 4.20
N ILE A 181 -12.14 11.74 4.79
CA ILE A 181 -10.90 11.35 4.14
C ILE A 181 -10.67 9.87 4.44
N VAL A 182 -10.64 9.08 3.39
CA VAL A 182 -10.28 7.66 3.42
C VAL A 182 -8.97 7.46 2.68
N ARG A 183 -8.33 6.35 2.91
CA ARG A 183 -7.13 5.93 2.17
C ARG A 183 -7.51 4.87 1.15
N PRO A 184 -7.64 5.23 -0.13
CA PRO A 184 -7.90 4.28 -1.19
C PRO A 184 -6.61 3.53 -1.54
N VAL A 185 -6.70 2.21 -1.57
CA VAL A 185 -5.57 1.31 -1.80
C VAL A 185 -5.97 0.22 -2.78
N ILE A 186 -5.15 -0.02 -3.78
CA ILE A 186 -5.22 -1.21 -4.64
C ILE A 186 -4.02 -2.08 -4.33
N ILE A 187 -4.27 -3.32 -3.90
CA ILE A 187 -3.23 -4.34 -3.77
C ILE A 187 -3.37 -5.26 -4.96
N LEU A 188 -2.38 -5.22 -5.84
CA LEU A 188 -2.35 -5.97 -7.09
C LEU A 188 -1.42 -7.16 -6.93
N ILE A 189 -1.94 -8.38 -7.12
CA ILE A 189 -1.17 -9.63 -7.08
C ILE A 189 -1.10 -10.16 -8.49
N THR A 190 0.05 -10.10 -9.15
CA THR A 190 0.23 -10.47 -10.57
C THR A 190 1.72 -10.59 -10.92
N ASP A 191 2.03 -11.19 -12.06
CA ASP A 191 3.36 -11.15 -12.69
C ASP A 191 3.60 -9.88 -13.52
N GLY A 192 2.60 -9.03 -13.69
CA GLY A 192 2.71 -7.71 -14.34
C GLY A 192 2.62 -7.73 -15.86
N VAL A 193 2.37 -8.88 -16.47
CA VAL A 193 2.22 -9.01 -17.94
C VAL A 193 0.75 -8.90 -18.31
N ASP A 194 0.38 -7.81 -18.96
CA ASP A 194 -0.97 -7.64 -19.51
C ASP A 194 -1.07 -8.25 -20.90
N THR A 195 -2.00 -9.18 -21.08
CA THR A 195 -2.17 -9.93 -22.34
C THR A 195 -3.58 -9.83 -22.93
N ALA A 196 -4.56 -9.39 -22.15
CA ALA A 196 -5.97 -9.46 -22.54
C ALA A 196 -6.78 -8.16 -22.31
N SER A 197 -6.20 -7.13 -21.72
CA SER A 197 -6.93 -5.87 -21.51
C SER A 197 -7.35 -5.22 -22.82
N LYS A 198 -8.53 -4.64 -22.81
CA LYS A 198 -9.01 -3.73 -23.87
C LYS A 198 -8.48 -2.32 -23.66
N ALA A 199 -8.24 -1.95 -22.42
CA ALA A 199 -7.68 -0.65 -22.06
C ALA A 199 -6.16 -0.62 -22.22
N THR A 200 -5.63 0.61 -22.28
CA THR A 200 -4.19 0.86 -22.32
C THR A 200 -3.63 1.08 -20.89
N LEU A 201 -2.31 0.91 -20.71
CA LEU A 201 -1.62 1.29 -19.49
C LEU A 201 -1.94 2.74 -19.07
N ARG A 202 -1.93 3.67 -20.03
CA ARG A 202 -2.26 5.07 -19.75
C ARG A 202 -3.67 5.26 -19.19
N ALA A 203 -4.65 4.53 -19.68
CA ALA A 203 -6.02 4.59 -19.15
C ALA A 203 -6.08 4.05 -17.71
N ALA A 204 -5.31 3.01 -17.40
CA ALA A 204 -5.21 2.49 -16.04
C ALA A 204 -4.50 3.48 -15.09
N GLU A 205 -3.42 4.11 -15.52
CA GLU A 205 -2.72 5.18 -14.78
C GLU A 205 -3.66 6.36 -14.48
N GLU A 206 -4.42 6.81 -15.49
CA GLU A 206 -5.39 7.89 -15.32
C GLU A 206 -6.52 7.53 -14.35
N ALA A 207 -7.05 6.31 -14.44
CA ALA A 207 -8.09 5.83 -13.51
C ALA A 207 -7.58 5.78 -12.07
N ALA A 208 -6.36 5.27 -11.85
CA ALA A 208 -5.74 5.24 -10.54
C ALA A 208 -5.51 6.64 -9.97
N ALA A 209 -4.99 7.57 -10.77
CA ALA A 209 -4.78 8.96 -10.36
C ALA A 209 -6.10 9.67 -10.00
N ARG A 210 -7.19 9.45 -10.76
CA ARG A 210 -8.51 10.01 -10.46
C ARG A 210 -9.15 9.43 -9.21
N SER A 211 -8.88 8.16 -8.90
CA SER A 211 -9.34 7.52 -7.66
C SER A 211 -8.47 7.88 -6.45
N GLU A 212 -7.32 8.54 -6.66
CA GLU A 212 -6.30 8.84 -5.65
C GLU A 212 -5.76 7.57 -4.95
N ALA A 213 -5.92 6.41 -5.58
CA ALA A 213 -5.51 5.13 -5.01
C ALA A 213 -4.00 4.94 -5.08
N SER A 214 -3.41 4.49 -3.97
CA SER A 214 -2.04 3.98 -3.99
C SER A 214 -2.03 2.51 -4.43
N ILE A 215 -1.21 2.17 -5.43
CA ILE A 215 -1.08 0.80 -5.94
C ILE A 215 0.12 0.14 -5.29
N PHE A 216 -0.12 -0.95 -4.56
CA PHE A 216 0.91 -1.86 -4.05
C PHE A 216 0.88 -3.12 -4.90
N ALA A 217 1.96 -3.40 -5.61
CA ALA A 217 2.05 -4.57 -6.45
C ALA A 217 2.88 -5.67 -5.76
N LEU A 218 2.31 -6.86 -5.64
CA LEU A 218 3.00 -8.08 -5.29
C LEU A 218 3.43 -8.75 -6.59
N ASP A 219 4.72 -8.55 -6.94
CA ASP A 219 5.31 -9.07 -8.17
C ASP A 219 5.55 -10.57 -8.04
N ALA A 220 4.67 -11.34 -8.65
CA ALA A 220 4.63 -12.78 -8.60
C ALA A 220 5.55 -13.46 -9.65
N ASN A 221 6.42 -12.70 -10.32
CA ASN A 221 7.36 -13.27 -11.28
C ASN A 221 8.30 -14.27 -10.63
N SER A 222 8.41 -15.43 -11.26
CA SER A 222 9.40 -16.44 -10.92
C SER A 222 10.82 -15.89 -11.14
N ILE A 223 11.77 -16.33 -10.32
CA ILE A 223 13.21 -16.00 -10.50
C ILE A 223 13.75 -16.43 -11.87
N TYR A 224 13.06 -17.33 -12.56
CA TYR A 224 13.44 -17.86 -13.87
C TYR A 224 12.79 -17.11 -15.03
N GLU A 225 11.76 -16.29 -14.77
CA GLU A 225 11.11 -15.47 -15.77
C GLU A 225 11.67 -14.04 -15.69
N THR A 226 12.54 -13.72 -16.63
CA THR A 226 13.14 -12.38 -16.77
C THR A 226 12.24 -11.45 -17.57
N ASP A 227 10.92 -11.43 -17.30
CA ASP A 227 10.09 -10.43 -17.95
C ASP A 227 10.25 -9.05 -17.29
N LEU A 228 11.28 -8.37 -17.76
CA LEU A 228 11.57 -7.00 -17.37
C LEU A 228 10.44 -6.02 -17.73
N LYS A 229 9.58 -6.37 -18.71
CA LYS A 229 8.50 -5.48 -19.16
C LYS A 229 7.38 -5.44 -18.14
N GLY A 230 6.90 -6.59 -17.66
CA GLY A 230 5.88 -6.67 -16.61
C GLY A 230 6.32 -5.92 -15.36
N ARG A 231 7.53 -6.21 -14.88
CA ARG A 231 8.10 -5.52 -13.73
C ARG A 231 8.20 -4.00 -13.91
N HIS A 232 8.63 -3.54 -15.08
CA HIS A 232 8.70 -2.10 -15.37
C HIS A 232 7.33 -1.42 -15.30
N VAL A 233 6.29 -2.10 -15.76
CA VAL A 233 4.90 -1.62 -15.68
C VAL A 233 4.44 -1.51 -14.22
N LEU A 234 4.69 -2.55 -13.41
CA LEU A 234 4.37 -2.53 -11.99
C LEU A 234 5.12 -1.43 -11.25
N ASP A 235 6.42 -1.28 -11.50
CA ASP A 235 7.25 -0.22 -10.92
C ASP A 235 6.71 1.17 -11.27
N LYS A 236 6.28 1.38 -12.52
CA LYS A 236 5.71 2.65 -12.97
C LYS A 236 4.39 2.94 -12.27
N LEU A 237 3.43 2.02 -12.32
CA LEU A 237 2.11 2.15 -11.68
C LEU A 237 2.23 2.44 -10.17
N SER A 238 3.05 1.67 -9.47
CA SER A 238 3.24 1.83 -8.04
C SER A 238 3.89 3.17 -7.70
N ARG A 239 4.97 3.54 -8.39
CA ARG A 239 5.68 4.80 -8.14
C ARG A 239 4.82 6.03 -8.42
N GLU A 240 4.05 6.04 -9.52
CA GLU A 240 3.20 7.18 -9.88
C GLU A 240 2.02 7.38 -8.92
N THR A 241 1.62 6.32 -8.23
CA THR A 241 0.53 6.35 -7.25
C THR A 241 1.00 6.43 -5.79
N GLY A 242 2.31 6.47 -5.55
CA GLY A 242 2.88 6.53 -4.19
C GLY A 242 2.86 5.20 -3.44
N GLY A 243 2.70 4.10 -4.15
CA GLY A 243 2.82 2.75 -3.62
C GLY A 243 4.20 2.12 -3.85
N PHE A 244 4.27 0.79 -3.78
CA PHE A 244 5.51 0.02 -3.87
C PHE A 244 5.32 -1.27 -4.66
N VAL A 245 6.38 -1.77 -5.26
CA VAL A 245 6.46 -3.14 -5.76
C VAL A 245 7.21 -3.99 -4.76
N LEU A 246 6.62 -5.09 -4.36
CA LEU A 246 7.20 -6.07 -3.44
C LEU A 246 7.39 -7.39 -4.20
N PRO A 247 8.62 -7.86 -4.37
CA PRO A 247 8.88 -9.11 -5.06
C PRO A 247 8.40 -10.29 -4.20
N VAL A 248 7.70 -11.22 -4.85
CA VAL A 248 7.20 -12.46 -4.26
C VAL A 248 7.72 -13.62 -5.09
N ARG A 249 8.95 -14.04 -4.81
CA ARG A 249 9.63 -15.10 -5.57
C ARG A 249 9.20 -16.49 -5.14
N GLU A 250 8.92 -16.63 -3.85
CA GLU A 250 8.48 -17.87 -3.23
C GLU A 250 7.21 -17.65 -2.41
N ASN A 251 6.50 -18.70 -2.17
CA ASN A 251 5.29 -18.66 -1.36
C ASN A 251 5.52 -18.10 0.06
N SER A 252 6.71 -18.30 0.62
CA SER A 252 7.12 -17.73 1.91
C SER A 252 7.15 -16.20 1.94
N ASP A 253 7.42 -15.57 0.79
CA ASP A 253 7.58 -14.11 0.68
C ASP A 253 6.24 -13.36 0.80
N LEU A 254 5.12 -13.98 0.42
CA LEU A 254 3.80 -13.35 0.44
C LEU A 254 3.41 -12.81 1.82
N LYS A 255 3.65 -13.59 2.87
CA LYS A 255 3.35 -13.14 4.24
C LYS A 255 4.20 -11.94 4.64
N GLY A 256 5.47 -11.96 4.28
CA GLY A 256 6.40 -10.85 4.50
C GLY A 256 6.00 -9.60 3.72
N ALA A 257 5.61 -9.76 2.46
CA ALA A 257 5.15 -8.67 1.61
C ALA A 257 3.87 -8.02 2.16
N PHE A 258 2.88 -8.80 2.56
CA PHE A 258 1.67 -8.28 3.20
C PHE A 258 1.96 -7.57 4.54
N SER A 259 2.84 -8.14 5.38
CA SER A 259 3.27 -7.47 6.61
C SER A 259 3.98 -6.13 6.33
N THR A 260 4.74 -6.07 5.24
CA THR A 260 5.37 -4.81 4.81
C THR A 260 4.32 -3.79 4.36
N ILE A 261 3.34 -4.20 3.55
CA ILE A 261 2.22 -3.32 3.15
C ILE A 261 1.48 -2.78 4.38
N GLU A 262 1.17 -3.64 5.34
CA GLU A 262 0.51 -3.20 6.57
C GLU A 262 1.31 -2.13 7.30
N LYS A 263 2.61 -2.34 7.51
CA LYS A 263 3.50 -1.34 8.13
C LYS A 263 3.49 -0.03 7.36
N ILE A 264 3.57 -0.09 6.02
CA ILE A 264 3.50 1.10 5.17
C ILE A 264 2.18 1.83 5.42
N LEU A 265 1.07 1.12 5.35
CA LEU A 265 -0.26 1.72 5.49
C LEU A 265 -0.51 2.35 6.88
N ARG A 266 0.22 1.91 7.92
CA ARG A 266 0.14 2.45 9.28
C ARG A 266 1.21 3.51 9.61
N CYS A 267 2.27 3.63 8.80
CA CYS A 267 3.39 4.56 9.04
C CYS A 267 3.41 5.75 8.07
N GLN A 268 2.28 6.13 7.49
CA GLN A 268 2.23 7.21 6.51
C GLN A 268 2.01 8.58 7.15
N TYR A 269 2.43 9.58 6.40
CA TYR A 269 2.11 10.99 6.67
C TYR A 269 0.90 11.41 5.83
N ALA A 270 0.08 12.27 6.39
CA ALA A 270 -0.94 12.99 5.64
C ALA A 270 -0.69 14.50 5.76
N LEU A 271 -0.83 15.18 4.65
CA LEU A 271 -0.77 16.62 4.59
C LEU A 271 -1.88 17.18 3.71
N GLY A 272 -2.36 18.36 4.05
CA GLY A 272 -3.32 19.10 3.27
C GLY A 272 -2.80 20.49 2.95
N TYR A 273 -3.07 20.96 1.74
CA TYR A 273 -2.66 22.27 1.29
C TYR A 273 -3.65 22.85 0.28
N ALA A 274 -3.70 24.19 0.19
CA ALA A 274 -4.40 24.87 -0.89
C ALA A 274 -3.46 24.93 -2.11
N PRO A 275 -3.84 24.36 -3.26
CA PRO A 275 -2.99 24.41 -4.45
C PRO A 275 -2.85 25.84 -4.97
N PRO A 276 -1.63 26.26 -5.34
CA PRO A 276 -1.44 27.53 -5.99
C PRO A 276 -2.09 27.51 -7.38
N ASP A 277 -2.76 28.59 -7.77
CA ASP A 277 -3.35 28.78 -9.13
C ASP A 277 -4.19 27.56 -9.58
N LEU A 278 -5.15 27.12 -8.76
CA LEU A 278 -6.02 26.01 -9.11
C LEU A 278 -7.08 26.44 -10.13
N ASP A 279 -6.87 26.03 -11.39
CA ASP A 279 -7.88 26.15 -12.44
C ASP A 279 -8.73 24.88 -12.48
N ALA A 280 -10.07 25.06 -12.54
CA ALA A 280 -11.02 23.94 -12.70
C ALA A 280 -11.13 23.54 -14.18
N ASN A 281 -10.05 23.02 -14.75
CA ASN A 281 -9.91 22.71 -16.19
C ASN A 281 -9.76 21.20 -16.46
N GLY A 282 -9.81 20.35 -15.45
CA GLY A 282 -9.64 18.92 -15.56
C GLY A 282 -8.22 18.45 -15.92
N ALA A 283 -7.24 19.36 -15.98
CA ALA A 283 -5.87 19.01 -16.35
C ALA A 283 -5.15 18.26 -15.23
N PHE A 284 -4.17 17.43 -15.60
CA PHE A 284 -3.27 16.79 -14.66
C PHE A 284 -2.29 17.80 -14.06
N ARG A 285 -2.17 17.81 -12.75
CA ARG A 285 -1.24 18.68 -11.99
C ARG A 285 -0.19 17.81 -11.31
N PRO A 286 1.09 17.94 -11.70
CA PRO A 286 2.17 17.18 -11.07
C PRO A 286 2.41 17.70 -9.65
N ILE A 287 2.69 16.74 -8.74
CA ILE A 287 3.13 16.99 -7.38
C ILE A 287 4.55 16.45 -7.23
N GLU A 288 5.41 17.24 -6.59
CA GLU A 288 6.75 16.81 -6.20
C GLU A 288 6.94 17.10 -4.71
N VAL A 289 7.35 16.09 -3.95
CA VAL A 289 7.71 16.22 -2.54
C VAL A 289 9.18 15.88 -2.38
N ILE A 290 9.94 16.79 -1.80
CA ILE A 290 11.38 16.67 -1.64
C ILE A 290 11.72 16.72 -0.16
N SER A 291 12.64 15.86 0.30
CA SER A 291 13.17 15.95 1.66
C SER A 291 14.34 16.92 1.74
N ASN A 292 14.33 17.77 2.77
CA ASN A 292 15.48 18.59 3.15
C ASN A 292 16.59 17.76 3.84
N LYS A 293 16.29 16.52 4.26
CA LYS A 293 17.24 15.59 4.87
C LYS A 293 17.84 14.66 3.81
N ARG A 294 19.15 14.43 3.84
CA ARG A 294 19.83 13.54 2.89
C ARG A 294 19.49 12.09 3.15
N GLY A 295 19.47 11.29 2.08
CA GLY A 295 19.31 9.82 2.14
C GLY A 295 17.89 9.34 2.40
N LEU A 296 16.89 10.22 2.34
CA LEU A 296 15.49 9.86 2.41
C LEU A 296 14.87 9.75 1.02
N GLN A 297 14.00 8.76 0.85
CA GLN A 297 13.17 8.56 -0.35
C GLN A 297 11.72 8.79 0.02
N ILE A 298 11.03 9.63 -0.76
CA ILE A 298 9.63 9.95 -0.54
C ILE A 298 8.80 9.22 -1.57
N HIS A 299 7.76 8.54 -1.09
CA HIS A 299 6.80 7.83 -1.89
C HIS A 299 5.45 8.51 -1.73
N ALA A 300 5.08 9.27 -2.76
CA ALA A 300 3.83 10.01 -2.86
C ALA A 300 3.31 9.88 -4.30
N ARG A 301 2.02 10.11 -4.50
CA ARG A 301 1.49 10.17 -5.87
C ARG A 301 2.16 11.29 -6.65
N SER A 302 2.37 11.07 -7.94
CA SER A 302 3.06 12.01 -8.84
C SER A 302 2.19 13.21 -9.22
N GLY A 303 0.90 13.20 -8.90
CA GLY A 303 -0.01 14.30 -9.21
C GLY A 303 -1.48 13.93 -9.01
N TYR A 304 -2.34 14.81 -9.49
CA TYR A 304 -3.80 14.64 -9.47
C TYR A 304 -4.45 15.39 -10.63
N TYR A 305 -5.70 15.08 -10.92
CA TYR A 305 -6.49 15.82 -11.89
C TYR A 305 -7.24 16.96 -11.19
N ALA A 306 -7.07 18.18 -11.70
CA ALA A 306 -7.85 19.33 -11.26
C ALA A 306 -9.36 19.06 -11.42
N PRO A 307 -10.23 19.66 -10.61
CA PRO A 307 -11.66 19.60 -10.86
C PRO A 307 -11.98 20.04 -12.30
N ALA A 308 -12.96 19.40 -12.94
CA ALA A 308 -13.53 19.88 -14.18
C ALA A 308 -14.79 20.72 -13.85
N LYS A 309 -15.01 21.81 -14.62
CA LYS A 309 -16.24 22.60 -14.52
C LYS A 309 -17.45 21.80 -14.98
#